data_9e965731a93191cfa2c996958fd91997
#
_entry.id   9e965731a93191cfa2c996958fd91997
#
_cell.length_a   1.000
_cell.length_b   1.000
_cell.length_c   1.000
_cell.angle_alpha   90.00
_cell.angle_beta   90.00
_cell.angle_gamma   90.00
#
_symmetry.space_group_name_H-M   'P 1'
#
loop_
_entity.id
_entity.type
_entity.pdbx_description
1 polymer ?
#
loop_
_entity_poly.entity_id
_entity_poly.type
_entity_poly.pdbx_seq_one_letter_code
_entity_poly.pdbx_strand_id
1 'polypeptide(L)'
;MAMRDSAPSPDLTMPASLLDASIVNFLAAGLLQSGWIGLLAYLLVVTQLTIFAVTLYLHRSQAHRGVDFHPVIAHFFRFWTWLTTSMITKEWAAIHRKHHAKCETEDDPHSPMHKGLGNVLWKGGDMYREARLDRASIEQYGKGSPDDWIERHLYTPHANLGPIAMLLINFVLFGAWGVAIWAVQMAWIPFWAAGVINGLGHWWG
;
A
#
# COMPACT_ATOMS: atom_id res chain seq x y z
N MET A 1 12.22 -20.67 -71.39
CA MET A 1 11.84 -19.58 -70.46
C MET A 1 11.04 -20.22 -69.31
N ALA A 2 11.70 -20.58 -68.20
CA ALA A 2 11.13 -21.36 -67.13
C ALA A 2 10.56 -20.34 -66.10
N MET A 3 9.27 -20.40 -65.86
CA MET A 3 8.62 -19.67 -64.78
C MET A 3 9.11 -20.25 -63.44
N ARG A 4 9.71 -19.37 -62.60
CA ARG A 4 9.96 -19.69 -61.20
C ARG A 4 8.66 -19.55 -60.44
N ASP A 5 8.11 -20.66 -59.98
CA ASP A 5 7.05 -20.66 -58.96
C ASP A 5 7.62 -20.05 -57.67
N SER A 6 7.17 -18.88 -57.30
CA SER A 6 7.45 -18.29 -56.00
C SER A 6 6.66 -19.06 -54.93
N ALA A 7 7.43 -19.74 -54.06
CA ALA A 7 6.83 -20.37 -52.88
C ALA A 7 6.03 -19.29 -52.05
N PRO A 8 4.84 -19.63 -51.54
CA PRO A 8 4.11 -18.71 -50.70
C PRO A 8 4.91 -18.43 -49.45
N SER A 9 4.97 -17.14 -49.05
CA SER A 9 5.57 -16.74 -47.80
C SER A 9 4.82 -17.41 -46.63
N PRO A 10 5.52 -17.93 -45.59
CA PRO A 10 4.85 -18.52 -44.44
C PRO A 10 3.97 -17.47 -43.79
N ASP A 11 2.68 -17.78 -43.66
CA ASP A 11 1.73 -16.99 -42.92
C ASP A 11 2.08 -17.03 -41.42
N LEU A 12 2.67 -15.95 -40.89
CA LEU A 12 3.11 -15.81 -39.51
C LEU A 12 1.96 -15.39 -38.56
N THR A 13 0.73 -15.38 -39.06
CA THR A 13 -0.42 -15.05 -38.23
C THR A 13 -0.75 -16.23 -37.28
N MET A 14 -0.68 -15.98 -35.97
CA MET A 14 -1.14 -16.97 -34.99
C MET A 14 -2.63 -17.29 -35.17
N PRO A 15 -3.06 -18.55 -35.12
CA PRO A 15 -4.48 -18.88 -35.19
C PRO A 15 -5.24 -18.23 -34.02
N ALA A 16 -6.46 -17.74 -34.30
CA ALA A 16 -7.30 -17.03 -33.33
C ALA A 16 -7.50 -17.83 -32.02
N SER A 17 -7.63 -19.15 -32.10
CA SER A 17 -7.75 -20.02 -30.93
C SER A 17 -6.54 -19.99 -29.98
N LEU A 18 -5.32 -19.79 -30.48
CA LEU A 18 -4.12 -19.67 -29.66
C LEU A 18 -4.01 -18.28 -29.04
N LEU A 19 -4.45 -17.23 -29.73
CA LEU A 19 -4.56 -15.88 -29.19
C LEU A 19 -5.57 -15.84 -28.05
N ASP A 20 -6.75 -16.46 -28.20
CA ASP A 20 -7.78 -16.54 -27.19
C ASP A 20 -7.26 -17.26 -25.93
N ALA A 21 -6.57 -18.41 -26.09
CA ALA A 21 -5.98 -19.16 -24.98
C ALA A 21 -4.89 -18.34 -24.25
N SER A 22 -4.07 -17.59 -24.99
CA SER A 22 -3.01 -16.74 -24.42
C SER A 22 -3.61 -15.59 -23.61
N ILE A 23 -4.68 -14.96 -24.10
CA ILE A 23 -5.39 -13.89 -23.38
C ILE A 23 -6.02 -14.44 -22.11
N VAL A 24 -6.72 -15.58 -22.18
CA VAL A 24 -7.34 -16.22 -21.01
C VAL A 24 -6.29 -16.56 -19.95
N ASN A 25 -5.16 -17.14 -20.34
CA ASN A 25 -4.06 -17.45 -19.42
C ASN A 25 -3.47 -16.20 -18.79
N PHE A 26 -3.27 -15.13 -19.56
CA PHE A 26 -2.81 -13.84 -19.01
C PHE A 26 -3.81 -13.25 -18.01
N LEU A 27 -5.09 -13.22 -18.34
CA LEU A 27 -6.12 -12.70 -17.43
C LEU A 27 -6.22 -13.54 -16.14
N ALA A 28 -6.01 -14.85 -16.22
CA ALA A 28 -6.06 -15.73 -15.07
C ALA A 28 -4.82 -15.67 -14.18
N ALA A 29 -3.60 -15.69 -14.77
CA ALA A 29 -2.35 -15.92 -14.06
C ALA A 29 -1.24 -14.86 -14.34
N GLY A 30 -1.50 -13.87 -15.18
CA GLY A 30 -0.59 -12.79 -15.52
C GLY A 30 0.65 -13.24 -16.31
N LEU A 31 1.67 -12.38 -16.32
CA LEU A 31 2.92 -12.66 -17.01
C LEU A 31 3.74 -13.77 -16.35
N LEU A 32 3.73 -13.85 -15.02
CA LEU A 32 4.59 -14.78 -14.28
C LEU A 32 4.03 -16.20 -14.19
N GLN A 33 2.73 -16.40 -14.42
CA GLN A 33 2.04 -17.68 -14.34
C GLN A 33 2.46 -18.51 -13.10
N SER A 34 2.61 -17.80 -11.97
CA SER A 34 3.14 -18.37 -10.73
C SER A 34 2.19 -19.39 -10.13
N GLY A 35 2.74 -20.50 -9.65
CA GLY A 35 2.03 -21.42 -8.77
C GLY A 35 1.74 -20.80 -7.40
N TRP A 36 0.86 -21.44 -6.61
CA TRP A 36 0.40 -20.93 -5.32
C TRP A 36 1.53 -20.61 -4.32
N ILE A 37 2.65 -21.35 -4.35
CA ILE A 37 3.82 -21.06 -3.50
C ILE A 37 4.44 -19.71 -3.87
N GLY A 38 4.58 -19.41 -5.16
CA GLY A 38 5.11 -18.12 -5.63
C GLY A 38 4.17 -16.96 -5.28
N LEU A 39 2.86 -17.15 -5.40
CA LEU A 39 1.85 -16.16 -5.00
C LEU A 39 1.92 -15.86 -3.50
N LEU A 40 2.01 -16.91 -2.66
CA LEU A 40 2.14 -16.78 -1.21
C LEU A 40 3.47 -16.10 -0.83
N ALA A 41 4.58 -16.52 -1.43
CA ALA A 41 5.88 -15.90 -1.19
C ALA A 41 5.88 -14.41 -1.53
N TYR A 42 5.32 -14.03 -2.68
CA TYR A 42 5.18 -12.64 -3.08
C TYR A 42 4.31 -11.85 -2.08
N LEU A 43 3.13 -12.38 -1.72
CA LEU A 43 2.24 -11.76 -0.74
C LEU A 43 2.98 -11.50 0.58
N LEU A 44 3.67 -12.50 1.11
CA LEU A 44 4.41 -12.38 2.38
C LEU A 44 5.55 -11.36 2.29
N VAL A 45 6.35 -11.38 1.22
CA VAL A 45 7.47 -10.44 1.04
C VAL A 45 6.97 -9.00 0.94
N VAL A 46 5.95 -8.74 0.10
CA VAL A 46 5.42 -7.38 -0.08
C VAL A 46 4.74 -6.88 1.19
N THR A 47 3.97 -7.74 1.87
CA THR A 47 3.33 -7.38 3.15
C THR A 47 4.37 -7.09 4.22
N GLN A 48 5.42 -7.92 4.34
CA GLN A 48 6.49 -7.72 5.33
C GLN A 48 7.28 -6.43 5.05
N LEU A 49 7.58 -6.13 3.77
CA LEU A 49 8.25 -4.89 3.39
C LEU A 49 7.38 -3.66 3.72
N THR A 50 6.06 -3.77 3.54
CA THR A 50 5.12 -2.71 3.92
C THR A 50 5.08 -2.51 5.43
N ILE A 51 5.08 -3.60 6.22
CA ILE A 51 5.18 -3.52 7.68
C ILE A 51 6.49 -2.83 8.10
N PHE A 52 7.62 -3.17 7.48
CA PHE A 52 8.89 -2.49 7.75
C PHE A 52 8.83 -1.00 7.39
N ALA A 53 8.26 -0.64 6.26
CA ALA A 53 8.12 0.75 5.85
C ALA A 53 7.24 1.54 6.84
N VAL A 54 6.12 0.98 7.29
CA VAL A 54 5.27 1.61 8.32
C VAL A 54 6.00 1.70 9.66
N THR A 55 6.61 0.61 10.13
CA THR A 55 7.23 0.55 11.46
C THR A 55 8.52 1.34 11.55
N LEU A 56 9.41 1.20 10.58
CA LEU A 56 10.73 1.82 10.64
C LEU A 56 10.69 3.27 10.16
N TYR A 57 10.02 3.53 9.03
CA TYR A 57 9.98 4.85 8.44
C TYR A 57 8.89 5.72 9.07
N LEU A 58 7.61 5.38 8.93
CA LEU A 58 6.53 6.25 9.43
C LEU A 58 6.58 6.36 10.96
N HIS A 59 6.67 5.24 11.68
CA HIS A 59 6.62 5.22 13.14
C HIS A 59 7.94 5.68 13.77
N ARG A 60 9.04 4.91 13.58
CA ARG A 60 10.30 5.20 14.30
C ARG A 60 11.04 6.42 13.77
N SER A 61 11.08 6.63 12.45
CA SER A 61 11.80 7.77 11.88
C SER A 61 10.94 9.03 11.90
N GLN A 62 9.77 9.01 11.26
CA GLN A 62 8.98 10.21 11.06
C GLN A 62 8.21 10.63 12.31
N ALA A 63 7.53 9.73 13.01
CA ALA A 63 6.75 10.12 14.18
C ALA A 63 7.63 10.33 15.41
N HIS A 64 8.49 9.36 15.76
CA HIS A 64 9.28 9.41 17.00
C HIS A 64 10.68 10.02 16.84
N ARG A 65 11.18 10.19 15.60
CA ARG A 65 12.53 10.70 15.31
C ARG A 65 13.65 9.93 16.02
N GLY A 66 13.42 8.63 16.24
CA GLY A 66 14.36 7.74 16.91
C GLY A 66 15.35 7.07 15.96
N VAL A 67 15.16 7.20 14.64
CA VAL A 67 16.03 6.61 13.61
C VAL A 67 16.17 7.61 12.47
N ASP A 68 17.40 7.86 12.05
CA ASP A 68 17.73 8.63 10.87
C ASP A 68 18.17 7.69 9.75
N PHE A 69 17.49 7.77 8.62
CA PHE A 69 17.84 7.00 7.42
C PHE A 69 18.64 7.83 6.44
N HIS A 70 19.55 7.16 5.73
CA HIS A 70 20.13 7.76 4.52
C HIS A 70 19.01 8.22 3.58
N PRO A 71 19.10 9.40 2.93
CA PRO A 71 18.02 9.98 2.11
C PRO A 71 17.42 9.02 1.07
N VAL A 72 18.25 8.19 0.43
CA VAL A 72 17.79 7.20 -0.55
C VAL A 72 16.88 6.14 0.10
N ILE A 73 17.24 5.66 1.27
CA ILE A 73 16.46 4.65 2.01
C ILE A 73 15.15 5.28 2.52
N ALA A 74 15.22 6.50 3.06
CA ALA A 74 14.05 7.25 3.49
C ALA A 74 13.07 7.45 2.32
N HIS A 75 13.58 7.84 1.14
CA HIS A 75 12.76 8.02 -0.05
C HIS A 75 12.17 6.71 -0.55
N PHE A 76 12.92 5.60 -0.53
CA PHE A 76 12.42 4.28 -0.88
C PHE A 76 11.23 3.89 0.01
N PHE A 77 11.34 4.01 1.33
CA PHE A 77 10.24 3.70 2.24
C PHE A 77 9.04 4.63 2.06
N ARG A 78 9.27 5.93 1.81
CA ARG A 78 8.21 6.90 1.49
C ARG A 78 7.46 6.52 0.23
N PHE A 79 8.18 6.21 -0.85
CA PHE A 79 7.59 5.72 -2.09
C PHE A 79 6.81 4.42 -1.86
N TRP A 80 7.38 3.48 -1.10
CA TRP A 80 6.76 2.19 -0.83
C TRP A 80 5.47 2.33 -0.03
N THR A 81 5.44 3.17 1.02
CA THR A 81 4.21 3.43 1.79
C THR A 81 3.14 4.09 0.93
N TRP A 82 3.50 5.06 0.08
CA TRP A 82 2.58 5.64 -0.87
C TRP A 82 2.03 4.58 -1.84
N LEU A 83 2.89 3.74 -2.42
CA LEU A 83 2.51 2.71 -3.38
C LEU A 83 1.56 1.66 -2.79
N THR A 84 1.77 1.27 -1.53
CA THR A 84 1.10 0.10 -0.93
C THR A 84 -0.02 0.45 0.05
N THR A 85 -0.13 1.70 0.52
CA THR A 85 -1.05 2.04 1.63
C THR A 85 -1.86 3.32 1.45
N SER A 86 -1.59 4.18 0.48
CA SER A 86 -2.12 5.56 0.39
C SER A 86 -1.73 6.47 1.56
N MET A 87 -0.81 6.09 2.42
CA MET A 87 -0.43 6.91 3.59
C MET A 87 0.44 8.08 3.16
N ILE A 88 0.03 9.28 3.55
CA ILE A 88 0.78 10.52 3.40
C ILE A 88 1.61 10.69 4.66
N THR A 89 2.93 10.83 4.51
CA THR A 89 3.88 10.87 5.64
C THR A 89 3.51 11.90 6.70
N LYS A 90 3.20 13.15 6.30
CA LYS A 90 2.84 14.23 7.22
C LYS A 90 1.56 13.93 8.00
N GLU A 91 0.53 13.44 7.30
CA GLU A 91 -0.76 13.13 7.92
C GLU A 91 -0.63 11.97 8.91
N TRP A 92 0.04 10.89 8.51
CA TRP A 92 0.24 9.73 9.39
C TRP A 92 1.05 10.11 10.64
N ALA A 93 2.17 10.80 10.47
CA ALA A 93 3.01 11.23 11.59
C ALA A 93 2.27 12.19 12.53
N ALA A 94 1.43 13.10 11.99
CA ALA A 94 0.64 14.02 12.79
C ALA A 94 -0.41 13.30 13.63
N ILE A 95 -1.17 12.39 13.02
CA ILE A 95 -2.21 11.61 13.73
C ILE A 95 -1.56 10.76 14.83
N HIS A 96 -0.44 10.10 14.53
CA HIS A 96 0.27 9.28 15.50
C HIS A 96 0.87 10.08 16.65
N ARG A 97 1.45 11.26 16.39
CA ARG A 97 1.95 12.16 17.43
C ARG A 97 0.82 12.76 18.28
N LYS A 98 -0.35 13.08 17.66
CA LYS A 98 -1.54 13.50 18.39
C LYS A 98 -2.03 12.39 19.33
N HIS A 99 -2.07 11.13 18.84
CA HIS A 99 -2.39 9.98 19.67
C HIS A 99 -1.47 9.91 20.89
N HIS A 100 -0.16 9.96 20.73
CA HIS A 100 0.77 9.95 21.87
C HIS A 100 0.61 11.14 22.82
N ALA A 101 0.31 12.34 22.29
CA ALA A 101 0.11 13.54 23.10
C ALA A 101 -1.22 13.55 23.87
N LYS A 102 -2.21 12.81 23.40
CA LYS A 102 -3.58 12.76 23.89
C LYS A 102 -4.05 11.36 24.26
N CYS A 103 -3.09 10.43 24.43
CA CYS A 103 -3.36 9.01 24.67
C CYS A 103 -4.43 8.83 25.75
N GLU A 104 -5.43 8.00 25.44
CA GLU A 104 -6.56 7.66 26.31
C GLU A 104 -7.41 8.86 26.78
N THR A 105 -7.41 9.97 26.03
CA THR A 105 -8.35 11.08 26.22
C THR A 105 -9.42 11.09 25.13
N GLU A 106 -10.44 11.95 25.28
CA GLU A 106 -11.48 12.16 24.24
C GLU A 106 -10.91 12.70 22.93
N ASP A 107 -9.80 13.44 23.01
CA ASP A 107 -9.09 14.02 21.85
C ASP A 107 -8.21 12.99 21.12
N ASP A 108 -8.03 11.80 21.65
CA ASP A 108 -7.26 10.74 21.00
C ASP A 108 -7.98 10.23 19.75
N PRO A 109 -7.34 10.27 18.57
CA PRO A 109 -7.96 9.86 17.30
C PRO A 109 -8.53 8.44 17.31
N HIS A 110 -7.96 7.54 18.11
CA HIS A 110 -8.29 6.10 18.08
C HIS A 110 -8.20 5.40 19.44
N SER A 111 -8.43 6.10 20.55
CA SER A 111 -8.50 5.47 21.86
C SER A 111 -9.59 4.40 21.94
N PRO A 112 -9.28 3.14 22.25
CA PRO A 112 -10.30 2.11 22.45
C PRO A 112 -11.18 2.37 23.69
N MET A 113 -10.67 3.12 24.67
CA MET A 113 -11.42 3.47 25.88
C MET A 113 -12.56 4.44 25.58
N HIS A 114 -12.34 5.42 24.69
CA HIS A 114 -13.34 6.44 24.34
C HIS A 114 -14.12 6.09 23.06
N LYS A 115 -13.49 5.47 22.08
CA LYS A 115 -14.12 5.12 20.79
C LYS A 115 -14.75 3.72 20.80
N GLY A 116 -14.40 2.88 21.79
CA GLY A 116 -14.82 1.50 21.89
C GLY A 116 -13.91 0.53 21.11
N LEU A 117 -13.48 -0.55 21.76
CA LEU A 117 -12.55 -1.53 21.20
C LEU A 117 -13.02 -2.08 19.84
N GLY A 118 -14.29 -2.45 19.70
CA GLY A 118 -14.83 -2.97 18.44
C GLY A 118 -14.74 -1.97 17.28
N ASN A 119 -14.94 -0.69 17.57
CA ASN A 119 -14.79 0.35 16.55
C ASN A 119 -13.33 0.52 16.13
N VAL A 120 -12.40 0.59 17.09
CA VAL A 120 -10.96 0.70 16.74
C VAL A 120 -10.50 -0.50 15.96
N LEU A 121 -10.91 -1.72 16.37
CA LEU A 121 -10.52 -2.96 15.70
C LEU A 121 -11.00 -3.02 14.23
N TRP A 122 -12.26 -2.68 13.98
CA TRP A 122 -12.87 -2.89 12.66
C TRP A 122 -12.94 -1.62 11.78
N LYS A 123 -12.92 -0.45 12.40
CA LYS A 123 -13.02 0.85 11.71
C LYS A 123 -11.78 1.73 11.88
N GLY A 124 -10.63 1.16 12.29
CA GLY A 124 -9.39 1.93 12.48
C GLY A 124 -8.96 2.69 11.22
N GLY A 125 -9.17 2.11 10.03
CA GLY A 125 -8.92 2.79 8.77
C GLY A 125 -9.85 3.99 8.52
N ASP A 126 -11.12 3.90 8.92
CA ASP A 126 -12.08 5.02 8.79
C ASP A 126 -11.77 6.12 9.80
N MET A 127 -11.41 5.77 11.03
CA MET A 127 -10.92 6.72 12.03
C MET A 127 -9.69 7.48 11.55
N TYR A 128 -8.76 6.80 10.88
CA TYR A 128 -7.61 7.47 10.25
C TYR A 128 -8.06 8.45 9.16
N ARG A 129 -9.00 8.06 8.29
CA ARG A 129 -9.55 8.95 7.25
C ARG A 129 -10.26 10.16 7.84
N GLU A 130 -10.98 9.99 8.94
CA GLU A 130 -11.64 11.10 9.67
C GLU A 130 -10.59 12.03 10.29
N ALA A 131 -9.60 11.50 10.99
CA ALA A 131 -8.54 12.28 11.63
C ALA A 131 -7.73 13.12 10.62
N ARG A 132 -7.58 12.67 9.36
CA ARG A 132 -6.95 13.45 8.28
C ARG A 132 -7.68 14.74 7.93
N LEU A 133 -8.97 14.85 8.22
CA LEU A 133 -9.77 16.03 7.92
C LEU A 133 -9.50 17.16 8.91
N ASP A 134 -8.97 16.87 10.10
CA ASP A 134 -8.56 17.87 11.10
C ASP A 134 -7.26 18.54 10.68
N ARG A 135 -7.36 19.51 9.77
CA ARG A 135 -6.20 20.21 9.20
C ARG A 135 -5.39 20.97 10.27
N ALA A 136 -6.03 21.48 11.31
CA ALA A 136 -5.34 22.17 12.39
C ALA A 136 -4.42 21.20 13.15
N SER A 137 -4.89 20.02 13.48
CA SER A 137 -4.07 18.96 14.09
C SER A 137 -2.96 18.51 13.17
N ILE A 138 -3.23 18.33 11.87
CA ILE A 138 -2.19 17.94 10.89
C ILE A 138 -1.08 18.99 10.83
N GLU A 139 -1.40 20.27 10.80
CA GLU A 139 -0.39 21.35 10.79
C GLU A 139 0.37 21.45 12.13
N GLN A 140 -0.31 21.25 13.23
CA GLN A 140 0.29 21.31 14.57
C GLN A 140 1.29 20.17 14.81
N TYR A 141 0.85 18.93 14.60
CA TYR A 141 1.61 17.71 14.93
C TYR A 141 2.47 17.20 13.78
N GLY A 142 2.21 17.60 12.53
CA GLY A 142 2.93 17.17 11.34
C GLY A 142 4.22 17.93 11.04
N LYS A 143 4.65 18.84 11.91
CA LYS A 143 5.86 19.66 11.69
C LYS A 143 7.12 18.82 11.55
N GLY A 144 7.96 19.18 10.55
CA GLY A 144 9.22 18.48 10.27
C GLY A 144 9.08 17.17 9.52
N SER A 145 7.89 16.85 9.00
CA SER A 145 7.72 15.82 7.99
C SER A 145 8.20 16.30 6.61
N PRO A 146 8.54 15.39 5.67
CA PRO A 146 8.96 15.78 4.33
C PRO A 146 7.93 16.67 3.63
N ASP A 147 8.44 17.73 2.98
CA ASP A 147 7.62 18.70 2.24
C ASP A 147 8.38 19.14 0.97
N ASP A 148 8.94 18.18 0.24
CA ASP A 148 9.65 18.39 -1.00
C ASP A 148 8.71 18.43 -2.23
N TRP A 149 9.29 18.64 -3.42
CA TRP A 149 8.54 18.73 -4.66
C TRP A 149 7.69 17.45 -4.93
N ILE A 150 8.25 16.26 -4.66
CA ILE A 150 7.54 14.99 -4.90
C ILE A 150 6.35 14.85 -3.95
N GLU A 151 6.52 15.24 -2.68
CA GLU A 151 5.43 15.23 -1.70
C GLU A 151 4.29 16.12 -2.15
N ARG A 152 4.60 17.36 -2.57
CA ARG A 152 3.59 18.36 -2.96
C ARG A 152 2.87 18.05 -4.27
N HIS A 153 3.54 17.38 -5.23
CA HIS A 153 2.99 17.17 -6.58
C HIS A 153 2.58 15.75 -6.88
N LEU A 154 3.05 14.77 -6.12
CA LEU A 154 2.73 13.36 -6.37
C LEU A 154 2.07 12.71 -5.15
N TYR A 155 2.78 12.60 -4.02
CA TYR A 155 2.30 11.74 -2.93
C TYR A 155 1.06 12.31 -2.25
N THR A 156 1.07 13.59 -1.86
CA THR A 156 -0.06 14.20 -1.16
C THR A 156 -1.30 14.36 -2.04
N PRO A 157 -1.24 14.99 -3.24
CA PRO A 157 -2.44 15.17 -4.05
C PRO A 157 -2.95 13.89 -4.69
N HIS A 158 -2.09 12.89 -4.86
CA HIS A 158 -2.39 11.66 -5.58
C HIS A 158 -2.17 10.40 -4.72
N ALA A 159 -2.49 10.46 -3.43
CA ALA A 159 -2.28 9.36 -2.50
C ALA A 159 -2.91 8.02 -2.96
N ASN A 160 -4.08 8.08 -3.58
CA ASN A 160 -4.77 6.87 -4.06
C ASN A 160 -4.18 6.28 -5.36
N LEU A 161 -3.37 7.04 -6.11
CA LEU A 161 -2.72 6.49 -7.31
C LEU A 161 -1.72 5.40 -6.97
N GLY A 162 -1.08 5.45 -5.80
CA GLY A 162 -0.16 4.41 -5.35
C GLY A 162 -0.80 3.02 -5.32
N PRO A 163 -1.84 2.79 -4.50
CA PRO A 163 -2.55 1.52 -4.48
C PRO A 163 -3.18 1.11 -5.81
N ILE A 164 -3.63 2.06 -6.63
CA ILE A 164 -4.11 1.75 -7.99
C ILE A 164 -2.96 1.25 -8.87
N ALA A 165 -1.80 1.90 -8.82
CA ALA A 165 -0.62 1.43 -9.54
C ALA A 165 -0.18 0.03 -9.04
N MET A 166 -0.22 -0.21 -7.72
CA MET A 166 0.07 -1.54 -7.15
C MET A 166 -0.93 -2.60 -7.61
N LEU A 167 -2.23 -2.27 -7.71
CA LEU A 167 -3.25 -3.15 -8.29
C LEU A 167 -2.89 -3.51 -9.73
N LEU A 168 -2.54 -2.52 -10.55
CA LEU A 168 -2.17 -2.77 -11.95
C LEU A 168 -0.89 -3.61 -12.07
N ILE A 169 0.12 -3.34 -11.25
CA ILE A 169 1.36 -4.15 -11.19
C ILE A 169 1.00 -5.60 -10.83
N ASN A 170 0.24 -5.81 -9.78
CA ASN A 170 -0.17 -7.14 -9.35
C ASN A 170 -0.99 -7.87 -10.42
N PHE A 171 -1.92 -7.16 -11.08
CA PHE A 171 -2.72 -7.72 -12.17
C PHE A 171 -1.85 -8.12 -13.38
N VAL A 172 -0.92 -7.28 -13.79
CA VAL A 172 0.00 -7.60 -14.88
C VAL A 172 0.88 -8.80 -14.55
N LEU A 173 1.38 -8.88 -13.30
CA LEU A 173 2.26 -9.98 -12.88
C LEU A 173 1.52 -11.30 -12.68
N PHE A 174 0.31 -11.28 -12.13
CA PHE A 174 -0.39 -12.47 -11.62
C PHE A 174 -1.86 -12.60 -12.09
N GLY A 175 -2.35 -11.74 -12.97
CA GLY A 175 -3.73 -11.78 -13.47
C GLY A 175 -4.75 -11.61 -12.34
N ALA A 176 -5.83 -12.40 -12.39
CA ALA A 176 -6.87 -12.39 -11.37
C ALA A 176 -6.34 -12.68 -9.94
N TRP A 177 -5.32 -13.53 -9.80
CA TRP A 177 -4.66 -13.75 -8.51
C TRP A 177 -3.97 -12.50 -7.98
N GLY A 178 -3.46 -11.64 -8.86
CA GLY A 178 -2.88 -10.36 -8.46
C GLY A 178 -3.90 -9.42 -7.83
N VAL A 179 -5.15 -9.41 -8.31
CA VAL A 179 -6.25 -8.66 -7.69
C VAL A 179 -6.55 -9.19 -6.29
N ALA A 180 -6.58 -10.52 -6.12
CA ALA A 180 -6.80 -11.14 -4.81
C ALA A 180 -5.66 -10.80 -3.83
N ILE A 181 -4.40 -10.87 -4.27
CA ILE A 181 -3.23 -10.46 -3.48
C ILE A 181 -3.36 -8.99 -3.04
N TRP A 182 -3.67 -8.10 -3.97
CA TRP A 182 -3.87 -6.69 -3.67
C TRP A 182 -4.98 -6.47 -2.64
N ALA A 183 -6.11 -7.13 -2.77
CA ALA A 183 -7.22 -7.01 -1.81
C ALA A 183 -6.81 -7.45 -0.40
N VAL A 184 -6.04 -8.55 -0.28
CA VAL A 184 -5.49 -9.00 1.01
C VAL A 184 -4.53 -7.96 1.58
N GLN A 185 -3.63 -7.39 0.77
CA GLN A 185 -2.70 -6.33 1.21
C GLN A 185 -3.43 -5.10 1.72
N MET A 186 -4.48 -4.66 1.01
CA MET A 186 -5.29 -3.49 1.40
C MET A 186 -6.06 -3.71 2.71
N ALA A 187 -6.46 -4.93 3.02
CA ALA A 187 -7.13 -5.27 4.28
C ALA A 187 -6.15 -5.50 5.43
N TRP A 188 -4.98 -6.07 5.16
CA TRP A 188 -4.02 -6.53 6.16
C TRP A 188 -3.46 -5.40 7.02
N ILE A 189 -2.94 -4.35 6.39
CA ILE A 189 -2.29 -3.25 7.11
C ILE A 189 -3.28 -2.48 8.00
N PRO A 190 -4.46 -2.03 7.53
CA PRO A 190 -5.44 -1.39 8.41
C PRO A 190 -5.90 -2.29 9.56
N PHE A 191 -6.14 -3.57 9.29
CA PHE A 191 -6.57 -4.50 10.33
C PHE A 191 -5.52 -4.66 11.43
N TRP A 192 -4.28 -4.97 11.08
CA TRP A 192 -3.24 -5.22 12.09
C TRP A 192 -2.69 -3.93 12.70
N ALA A 193 -2.31 -2.94 11.89
CA ALA A 193 -1.67 -1.75 12.41
C ALA A 193 -2.65 -0.79 13.09
N ALA A 194 -3.79 -0.49 12.46
CA ALA A 194 -4.77 0.41 13.05
C ALA A 194 -5.74 -0.31 14.01
N GLY A 195 -6.16 -1.52 13.68
CA GLY A 195 -7.11 -2.28 14.49
C GLY A 195 -6.45 -2.99 15.68
N VAL A 196 -5.62 -4.01 15.40
CA VAL A 196 -5.09 -4.89 16.46
C VAL A 196 -4.10 -4.14 17.35
N ILE A 197 -3.08 -3.48 16.79
CA ILE A 197 -2.05 -2.81 17.59
C ILE A 197 -2.66 -1.65 18.39
N ASN A 198 -3.41 -0.76 17.77
CA ASN A 198 -4.01 0.37 18.48
C ASN A 198 -5.24 -0.03 19.31
N GLY A 199 -6.00 -1.05 18.89
CA GLY A 199 -7.15 -1.54 19.65
C GLY A 199 -6.75 -2.40 20.84
N LEU A 200 -6.28 -3.62 20.58
CA LEU A 200 -5.96 -4.58 21.64
C LEU A 200 -4.74 -4.17 22.47
N GLY A 201 -3.73 -3.56 21.85
CA GLY A 201 -2.53 -3.10 22.54
C GLY A 201 -2.83 -2.05 23.61
N HIS A 202 -3.74 -1.09 23.32
CA HIS A 202 -4.15 -0.06 24.27
C HIS A 202 -5.29 -0.50 25.20
N TRP A 203 -6.01 -1.58 24.86
CA TRP A 203 -7.06 -2.10 25.75
C TRP A 203 -6.51 -2.88 26.94
N TRP A 204 -5.41 -3.60 26.74
CA TRP A 204 -4.78 -4.45 27.77
C TRP A 204 -3.42 -3.96 28.26
N GLY A 205 -2.84 -2.96 27.66
CA GLY A 205 -1.49 -2.47 27.97
C GLY A 205 -1.44 -1.03 28.32
#